data_7a32e07d871d376ed7bdf7eff5688259
#
_entry.id   7a32e07d871d376ed7bdf7eff5688259
#
_cell.length_a   1.000
_cell.length_b   1.000
_cell.length_c   1.000
_cell.angle_alpha   90.00
_cell.angle_beta   90.00
_cell.angle_gamma   90.00
#
_symmetry.space_group_name_H-M   'P 1'
#
loop_
_entity.id
_entity.type
_entity.pdbx_description
1 polymer ?
#
loop_
_entity_poly.entity_id
_entity_poly.type
_entity_poly.pdbx_seq_one_letter_code
_entity_poly.pdbx_strand_id
1 'polypeptide(L)'
;MSYSNLPAGKDLPNDIYVAIEIPANHAPIKYEIDHDTDCLFVDRFMATPMFYPANYGFIPHTLADDGDPLDVLVVTPYPVAPGSVIRCRPVGVLNMTDEAGGDAKLLAVPHDKLTQLYKDVKEYTDLPALLLEQIKHFFENYKDLEKGKWVKVEGWEGADAARAAIIKAAEAYQK
;
A
#
# COMPACT_ATOMS: atom_id res chain seq x y z
N MET A 1 20.71 3.36 2.84
CA MET A 1 19.80 2.29 3.32
C MET A 1 19.38 1.57 2.06
N SER A 2 19.49 0.25 1.99
CA SER A 2 19.16 -0.47 0.74
C SER A 2 17.91 -1.30 0.95
N TYR A 3 16.84 -0.99 0.21
CA TYR A 3 15.60 -1.76 0.20
C TYR A 3 15.75 -3.09 -0.54
N SER A 4 16.71 -3.18 -1.46
CA SER A 4 17.05 -4.40 -2.20
C SER A 4 17.54 -5.54 -1.29
N ASN A 5 18.04 -5.22 -0.10
CA ASN A 5 18.47 -6.20 0.90
C ASN A 5 17.41 -6.44 2.01
N LEU A 6 16.28 -5.73 1.96
CA LEU A 6 15.22 -5.88 2.93
C LEU A 6 14.30 -7.04 2.53
N PRO A 7 14.13 -8.10 3.36
CA PRO A 7 13.20 -9.16 3.02
C PRO A 7 11.76 -8.64 3.00
N ALA A 8 10.87 -9.34 2.28
CA ALA A 8 9.46 -8.99 2.21
C ALA A 8 8.73 -9.02 3.57
N GLY A 9 9.27 -9.75 4.53
CA GLY A 9 8.71 -9.86 5.88
C GLY A 9 9.46 -10.85 6.73
N LYS A 10 9.02 -11.03 7.97
CA LYS A 10 9.56 -12.04 8.88
C LYS A 10 8.90 -13.39 8.73
N ASP A 11 7.61 -13.40 8.40
CA ASP A 11 6.81 -14.63 8.27
C ASP A 11 5.63 -14.38 7.31
N LEU A 12 5.93 -14.50 6.01
CA LEU A 12 4.91 -14.30 4.98
C LEU A 12 3.82 -15.39 5.06
N PRO A 13 2.58 -15.00 4.82
CA PRO A 13 2.05 -13.68 4.48
C PRO A 13 1.60 -12.85 5.69
N ASN A 14 1.80 -13.31 6.92
CA ASN A 14 1.19 -12.74 8.13
C ASN A 14 1.99 -11.60 8.75
N ASP A 15 3.26 -11.50 8.44
CA ASP A 15 4.22 -10.57 9.05
C ASP A 15 5.12 -10.00 7.96
N ILE A 16 4.72 -8.85 7.44
CA ILE A 16 5.31 -8.19 6.28
C ILE A 16 6.10 -6.94 6.67
N TYR A 17 7.04 -6.55 5.84
CA TYR A 17 7.66 -5.23 5.86
C TYR A 17 7.09 -4.36 4.76
N VAL A 18 6.81 -3.11 5.07
CA VAL A 18 6.35 -2.11 4.12
C VAL A 18 7.32 -0.94 4.12
N ALA A 19 7.91 -0.65 2.97
CA ALA A 19 8.67 0.57 2.74
C ALA A 19 7.69 1.70 2.43
N ILE A 20 7.65 2.73 3.27
CA ILE A 20 6.72 3.85 3.13
C ILE A 20 7.30 4.90 2.18
N GLU A 21 6.53 5.25 1.17
CA GLU A 21 6.86 6.31 0.21
C GLU A 21 6.09 7.59 0.50
N ILE A 22 4.79 7.48 0.79
CA ILE A 22 3.89 8.61 0.96
C ILE A 22 3.25 8.55 2.35
N PRO A 23 3.48 9.55 3.22
CA PRO A 23 2.82 9.61 4.52
C PRO A 23 1.31 9.84 4.40
N ALA A 24 0.55 9.33 5.38
CA ALA A 24 -0.86 9.65 5.51
C ALA A 24 -1.08 11.17 5.64
N ASN A 25 -2.12 11.68 4.99
CA ASN A 25 -2.54 13.10 5.08
C ASN A 25 -1.45 14.11 4.71
N HIS A 26 -0.47 13.71 3.92
CA HIS A 26 0.58 14.60 3.41
C HIS A 26 0.07 15.44 2.24
N ALA A 27 0.81 16.51 1.90
CA ALA A 27 0.54 17.29 0.70
C ALA A 27 0.43 16.39 -0.55
N PRO A 28 -0.32 16.80 -1.60
CA PRO A 28 -0.56 15.98 -2.80
C PRO A 28 0.70 15.86 -3.67
N ILE A 29 1.70 15.20 -3.14
CA ILE A 29 2.97 14.88 -3.79
C ILE A 29 3.11 13.37 -3.83
N LYS A 30 3.29 12.79 -5.03
CA LYS A 30 3.65 11.39 -5.16
C LYS A 30 5.16 11.23 -5.06
N TYR A 31 5.58 10.46 -4.07
CA TYR A 31 6.97 10.02 -3.91
C TYR A 31 7.09 8.57 -4.34
N GLU A 32 8.26 8.21 -4.84
CA GLU A 32 8.59 6.86 -5.28
C GLU A 32 10.03 6.52 -4.93
N ILE A 33 10.25 5.33 -4.39
CA ILE A 33 11.59 4.82 -4.15
C ILE A 33 12.09 4.16 -5.42
N ASP A 34 13.13 4.74 -6.01
CA ASP A 34 13.78 4.18 -7.19
C ASP A 34 14.56 2.92 -6.83
N HIS A 35 14.25 1.81 -7.48
CA HIS A 35 14.80 0.48 -7.15
C HIS A 35 16.26 0.31 -7.51
N ASP A 36 16.81 1.13 -8.42
CA ASP A 36 18.21 1.07 -8.81
C ASP A 36 19.11 1.82 -7.82
N THR A 37 18.62 2.92 -7.28
CA THR A 37 19.40 3.82 -6.42
C THR A 37 19.00 3.77 -4.95
N ASP A 38 17.88 3.15 -4.60
CA ASP A 38 17.26 3.17 -3.26
C ASP A 38 16.98 4.60 -2.74
N CYS A 39 16.87 5.57 -3.64
CA CYS A 39 16.56 6.96 -3.29
C CYS A 39 15.07 7.25 -3.43
N LEU A 40 14.57 8.10 -2.54
CA LEU A 40 13.21 8.61 -2.61
C LEU A 40 13.16 9.80 -3.57
N PHE A 41 12.42 9.64 -4.67
CA PHE A 41 12.20 10.69 -5.66
C PHE A 41 10.82 11.35 -5.50
N VAL A 42 10.71 12.60 -5.90
CA VAL A 42 9.42 13.19 -6.24
C VAL A 42 9.07 12.71 -7.63
N ASP A 43 8.10 11.79 -7.73
CA ASP A 43 7.59 11.30 -9.02
C ASP A 43 6.79 12.42 -9.71
N ARG A 44 5.80 12.96 -9.03
CA ARG A 44 5.01 14.09 -9.53
C ARG A 44 4.24 14.81 -8.43
N PHE A 45 3.86 16.05 -8.70
CA PHE A 45 2.81 16.73 -7.97
C PHE A 45 1.46 16.25 -8.50
N MET A 46 0.58 15.81 -7.62
CA MET A 46 -0.74 15.33 -8.03
C MET A 46 -1.58 16.47 -8.60
N ALA A 47 -2.30 16.19 -9.69
CA ALA A 47 -3.15 17.20 -10.33
C ALA A 47 -4.38 17.54 -9.48
N THR A 48 -4.96 16.56 -8.78
CA THR A 48 -6.04 16.79 -7.81
C THR A 48 -5.47 17.26 -6.46
N PRO A 49 -6.15 18.14 -5.73
CA PRO A 49 -5.73 18.57 -4.38
C PRO A 49 -6.12 17.53 -3.32
N MET A 50 -5.93 16.26 -3.63
CA MET A 50 -6.25 15.13 -2.75
C MET A 50 -4.98 14.61 -2.08
N PHE A 51 -5.10 14.06 -0.88
CA PHE A 51 -3.99 13.42 -0.17
C PHE A 51 -4.33 11.96 0.14
N TYR A 52 -3.31 11.13 0.26
CA TYR A 52 -3.47 9.73 0.63
C TYR A 52 -4.05 9.62 2.05
N PRO A 53 -5.17 8.88 2.24
CA PRO A 53 -5.84 8.79 3.54
C PRO A 53 -5.15 7.85 4.53
N ALA A 54 -4.17 7.07 4.08
CA ALA A 54 -3.30 6.21 4.89
C ALA A 54 -1.88 6.29 4.36
N ASN A 55 -0.88 5.84 5.12
CA ASN A 55 0.48 5.76 4.59
C ASN A 55 0.50 4.77 3.43
N TYR A 56 1.24 5.10 2.38
CA TYR A 56 1.32 4.31 1.16
C TYR A 56 2.77 3.92 0.89
N GLY A 57 2.97 2.70 0.47
CA GLY A 57 4.26 2.15 0.12
C GLY A 57 4.13 0.76 -0.48
N PHE A 58 5.17 -0.03 -0.42
CA PHE A 58 5.22 -1.34 -1.07
C PHE A 58 5.90 -2.41 -0.19
N ILE A 59 5.67 -3.67 -0.53
CA ILE A 59 6.38 -4.81 0.06
C ILE A 59 7.61 -5.10 -0.80
N PRO A 60 8.84 -5.02 -0.25
CA PRO A 60 10.04 -5.40 -0.98
C PRO A 60 10.00 -6.86 -1.47
N HIS A 61 10.70 -7.18 -2.55
CA HIS A 61 10.78 -8.52 -3.12
C HIS A 61 9.41 -9.16 -3.42
N THR A 62 8.50 -8.34 -3.94
CA THR A 62 7.23 -8.78 -4.51
C THR A 62 7.10 -8.25 -5.94
N LEU A 63 6.31 -8.93 -6.76
CA LEU A 63 6.00 -8.51 -8.13
C LEU A 63 4.51 -8.69 -8.38
N ALA A 64 3.80 -7.58 -8.57
CA ALA A 64 2.38 -7.56 -8.92
C ALA A 64 2.17 -7.73 -10.44
N ASP A 65 0.91 -7.84 -10.85
CA ASP A 65 0.56 -8.12 -12.25
C ASP A 65 0.89 -6.95 -13.21
N ASP A 66 1.04 -5.72 -12.69
CA ASP A 66 1.47 -4.53 -13.42
C ASP A 66 3.00 -4.41 -13.61
N GLY A 67 3.78 -5.29 -12.98
CA GLY A 67 5.23 -5.32 -13.06
C GLY A 67 5.94 -4.56 -11.92
N ASP A 68 5.19 -3.93 -11.03
CA ASP A 68 5.71 -3.22 -9.87
C ASP A 68 5.61 -4.06 -8.58
N PRO A 69 6.31 -3.70 -7.50
CA PRO A 69 6.09 -4.31 -6.19
C PRO A 69 4.64 -4.14 -5.72
N LEU A 70 4.20 -5.06 -4.85
CA LEU A 70 2.83 -5.04 -4.33
C LEU A 70 2.61 -3.85 -3.39
N ASP A 71 1.69 -2.97 -3.74
CA ASP A 71 1.34 -1.75 -3.01
C ASP A 71 0.56 -2.01 -1.74
N VAL A 72 0.83 -1.23 -0.70
CA VAL A 72 0.20 -1.34 0.62
C VAL A 72 -0.19 0.00 1.18
N LEU A 73 -1.44 0.09 1.65
CA LEU A 73 -1.90 1.16 2.55
C LEU A 73 -1.74 0.70 4.00
N VAL A 74 -1.06 1.50 4.81
CA VAL A 74 -0.85 1.20 6.23
C VAL A 74 -1.57 2.22 7.09
N VAL A 75 -2.55 1.76 7.86
CA VAL A 75 -3.29 2.58 8.82
C VAL A 75 -2.50 2.68 10.11
N THR A 76 -2.15 3.89 10.52
CA THR A 76 -1.36 4.16 11.73
C THR A 76 -1.96 5.32 12.52
N PRO A 77 -1.65 5.47 13.82
CA PRO A 77 -2.16 6.59 14.62
C PRO A 77 -1.56 7.95 14.20
N TYR A 78 -0.39 7.93 13.55
CA TYR A 78 0.34 9.12 13.07
C TYR A 78 0.95 8.82 11.71
N PRO A 79 1.13 9.84 10.84
CA PRO A 79 1.87 9.67 9.59
C PRO A 79 3.29 9.15 9.85
N VAL A 80 3.73 8.21 9.02
CA VAL A 80 5.07 7.63 9.08
C VAL A 80 5.98 8.37 8.11
N ALA A 81 7.20 8.67 8.53
CA ALA A 81 8.18 9.37 7.68
C ALA A 81 8.46 8.59 6.39
N PRO A 82 8.52 9.26 5.22
CA PRO A 82 8.88 8.59 3.97
C PRO A 82 10.28 7.99 4.05
N GLY A 83 10.46 6.83 3.42
CA GLY A 83 11.67 6.03 3.51
C GLY A 83 11.76 5.11 4.73
N SER A 84 10.84 5.22 5.69
CA SER A 84 10.77 4.29 6.84
C SER A 84 10.27 2.91 6.42
N VAL A 85 10.75 1.89 7.09
CA VAL A 85 10.21 0.52 6.99
C VAL A 85 9.37 0.22 8.22
N ILE A 86 8.13 -0.17 8.00
CA ILE A 86 7.20 -0.54 9.07
C ILE A 86 6.80 -2.01 8.97
N ARG A 87 6.82 -2.71 10.09
CA ARG A 87 6.38 -4.09 10.22
C ARG A 87 4.87 -4.13 10.40
N CYS A 88 4.18 -4.90 9.55
CA CYS A 88 2.73 -4.87 9.44
C CYS A 88 2.09 -6.26 9.40
N ARG A 89 0.76 -6.29 9.59
CA ARG A 89 -0.13 -7.42 9.33
C ARG A 89 -1.15 -7.03 8.26
N PRO A 90 -1.38 -7.85 7.22
CA PRO A 90 -2.44 -7.58 6.24
C PRO A 90 -3.82 -7.84 6.84
N VAL A 91 -4.79 -6.99 6.52
CA VAL A 91 -6.18 -7.08 6.99
C VAL A 91 -7.22 -7.05 5.86
N GLY A 92 -6.81 -6.74 4.64
CA GLY A 92 -7.68 -6.75 3.47
C GLY A 92 -6.96 -6.29 2.21
N VAL A 93 -7.68 -6.27 1.10
CA VAL A 93 -7.22 -5.80 -0.20
C VAL A 93 -8.34 -5.07 -0.94
N LEU A 94 -8.01 -3.94 -1.53
CA LEU A 94 -8.87 -3.20 -2.44
C LEU A 94 -8.51 -3.58 -3.87
N ASN A 95 -9.41 -4.28 -4.54
CA ASN A 95 -9.23 -4.62 -5.95
C ASN A 95 -9.65 -3.45 -6.84
N MET A 96 -8.78 -3.11 -7.75
CA MET A 96 -9.02 -2.07 -8.73
C MET A 96 -8.29 -2.35 -10.03
N THR A 97 -8.71 -1.69 -11.10
CA THR A 97 -8.08 -1.71 -12.41
C THR A 97 -7.88 -0.28 -12.89
N ASP A 98 -6.85 -0.07 -13.66
CA ASP A 98 -6.58 1.19 -14.35
C ASP A 98 -6.16 0.94 -15.80
N GLU A 99 -5.66 1.96 -16.48
CA GLU A 99 -5.22 1.86 -17.87
C GLU A 99 -4.07 0.85 -18.11
N ALA A 100 -3.32 0.49 -17.06
CA ALA A 100 -2.24 -0.49 -17.12
C ALA A 100 -2.70 -1.92 -16.78
N GLY A 101 -3.90 -2.09 -16.21
CA GLY A 101 -4.47 -3.39 -15.84
C GLY A 101 -4.86 -3.49 -14.36
N GLY A 102 -4.77 -4.70 -13.80
CA GLY A 102 -5.08 -4.94 -12.40
C GLY A 102 -4.08 -4.25 -11.47
N ASP A 103 -4.59 -3.54 -10.48
CA ASP A 103 -3.80 -2.72 -9.54
C ASP A 103 -4.39 -2.84 -8.13
N ALA A 104 -4.17 -3.99 -7.49
CA ALA A 104 -4.67 -4.24 -6.15
C ALA A 104 -3.85 -3.48 -5.09
N LYS A 105 -4.54 -2.90 -4.11
CA LYS A 105 -3.92 -2.21 -2.98
C LYS A 105 -4.19 -2.99 -1.69
N LEU A 106 -3.14 -3.51 -1.07
CA LEU A 106 -3.27 -4.13 0.25
C LEU A 106 -3.63 -3.10 1.31
N LEU A 107 -4.35 -3.55 2.32
CA LEU A 107 -4.61 -2.80 3.55
C LEU A 107 -3.97 -3.53 4.72
N ALA A 108 -3.15 -2.84 5.46
CA ALA A 108 -2.41 -3.39 6.59
C ALA A 108 -2.46 -2.47 7.81
N VAL A 109 -2.20 -3.06 8.96
CA VAL A 109 -2.05 -2.37 10.25
C VAL A 109 -0.69 -2.70 10.85
N PRO A 110 -0.13 -1.86 11.74
CA PRO A 110 1.12 -2.17 12.42
C PRO A 110 1.06 -3.51 13.17
N HIS A 111 2.17 -4.24 13.13
CA HIS A 111 2.32 -5.44 13.94
C HIS A 111 2.19 -5.12 15.44
N ASP A 112 1.60 -6.04 16.19
CA ASP A 112 1.26 -5.87 17.63
C ASP A 112 2.48 -5.54 18.52
N LYS A 113 3.70 -5.83 18.05
CA LYS A 113 4.95 -5.43 18.72
C LYS A 113 5.25 -3.94 18.63
N LEU A 114 4.67 -3.23 17.66
CA LEU A 114 4.85 -1.79 17.49
C LEU A 114 3.80 -0.99 18.26
N THR A 115 2.58 -1.49 18.30
CA THR A 115 1.46 -0.87 19.04
C THR A 115 0.35 -1.88 19.30
N GLN A 116 -0.34 -1.73 20.43
CA GLN A 116 -1.51 -2.54 20.76
C GLN A 116 -2.83 -1.95 20.22
N LEU A 117 -2.79 -0.77 19.59
CA LEU A 117 -4.00 -0.07 19.12
C LEU A 117 -4.80 -0.86 18.09
N TYR A 118 -4.14 -1.70 17.30
CA TYR A 118 -4.76 -2.47 16.21
C TYR A 118 -4.80 -3.98 16.48
N LYS A 119 -4.51 -4.43 17.71
CA LYS A 119 -4.43 -5.87 18.05
C LYS A 119 -5.72 -6.64 17.74
N ASP A 120 -6.87 -5.98 17.84
CA ASP A 120 -8.18 -6.58 17.60
C ASP A 120 -8.67 -6.41 16.15
N VAL A 121 -7.93 -5.67 15.32
CA VAL A 121 -8.19 -5.54 13.89
C VAL A 121 -7.65 -6.78 13.17
N LYS A 122 -8.55 -7.65 12.72
CA LYS A 122 -8.21 -8.89 12.00
C LYS A 122 -8.64 -8.82 10.53
N GLU A 123 -9.71 -8.11 10.27
CA GLU A 123 -10.28 -7.88 8.94
C GLU A 123 -10.38 -6.37 8.67
N TYR A 124 -10.38 -5.99 7.39
CA TYR A 124 -10.57 -4.58 7.01
C TYR A 124 -11.87 -4.00 7.60
N THR A 125 -12.91 -4.82 7.76
CA THR A 125 -14.21 -4.41 8.33
C THR A 125 -14.14 -4.06 9.82
N ASP A 126 -13.05 -4.37 10.52
CA ASP A 126 -12.81 -3.96 11.89
C ASP A 126 -12.30 -2.51 11.98
N LEU A 127 -11.91 -1.92 10.85
CA LEU A 127 -11.54 -0.50 10.74
C LEU A 127 -12.79 0.38 10.58
N PRO A 128 -12.69 1.69 10.90
CA PRO A 128 -13.81 2.61 10.72
C PRO A 128 -14.33 2.61 9.27
N ALA A 129 -15.65 2.43 9.10
CA ALA A 129 -16.29 2.38 7.78
C ALA A 129 -15.98 3.62 6.94
N LEU A 130 -16.00 4.83 7.54
CA LEU A 130 -15.67 6.07 6.85
C LEU A 130 -14.25 6.08 6.29
N LEU A 131 -13.28 5.49 7.00
CA LEU A 131 -11.90 5.37 6.49
C LEU A 131 -11.85 4.51 5.22
N LEU A 132 -12.56 3.39 5.21
CA LEU A 132 -12.64 2.51 4.03
C LEU A 132 -13.29 3.21 2.83
N GLU A 133 -14.33 3.99 3.08
CA GLU A 133 -14.99 4.83 2.07
C GLU A 133 -14.05 5.94 1.55
N GLN A 134 -13.29 6.59 2.43
CA GLN A 134 -12.30 7.60 2.05
C GLN A 134 -11.18 7.01 1.19
N ILE A 135 -10.68 5.81 1.53
CA ILE A 135 -9.68 5.11 0.72
C ILE A 135 -10.23 4.79 -0.67
N LYS A 136 -11.42 4.23 -0.74
CA LYS A 136 -12.09 3.93 -2.00
C LYS A 136 -12.28 5.19 -2.83
N HIS A 137 -12.86 6.23 -2.24
CA HIS A 137 -13.11 7.52 -2.90
C HIS A 137 -11.80 8.16 -3.41
N PHE A 138 -10.72 8.08 -2.63
CA PHE A 138 -9.41 8.58 -3.06
C PHE A 138 -8.97 7.91 -4.37
N PHE A 139 -8.95 6.59 -4.43
CA PHE A 139 -8.52 5.88 -5.63
C PHE A 139 -9.47 6.04 -6.82
N GLU A 140 -10.76 6.21 -6.58
CA GLU A 140 -11.74 6.48 -7.65
C GLU A 140 -11.53 7.85 -8.30
N ASN A 141 -10.93 8.83 -7.59
CA ASN A 141 -10.93 10.23 -8.03
C ASN A 141 -9.53 10.86 -8.15
N TYR A 142 -8.47 10.28 -7.58
CA TYR A 142 -7.16 10.95 -7.50
C TYR A 142 -6.51 11.22 -8.86
N LYS A 143 -6.89 10.50 -9.92
CA LYS A 143 -6.43 10.68 -11.30
C LYS A 143 -7.39 11.50 -12.18
N ASP A 144 -8.49 12.05 -11.64
CA ASP A 144 -9.56 12.69 -12.44
C ASP A 144 -9.07 13.86 -13.30
N LEU A 145 -8.05 14.59 -12.87
CA LEU A 145 -7.46 15.72 -13.60
C LEU A 145 -6.26 15.32 -14.47
N GLU A 146 -5.92 14.03 -14.54
CA GLU A 146 -4.84 13.50 -15.38
C GLU A 146 -5.42 12.99 -16.70
N LYS A 147 -5.02 13.63 -17.79
CA LYS A 147 -5.55 13.31 -19.13
C LYS A 147 -5.25 11.87 -19.54
N GLY A 148 -6.29 11.12 -19.92
CA GLY A 148 -6.18 9.75 -20.38
C GLY A 148 -6.01 8.70 -19.27
N LYS A 149 -6.03 9.13 -18.01
CA LYS A 149 -5.99 8.24 -16.83
C LYS A 149 -7.40 7.95 -16.33
N TRP A 150 -7.58 6.73 -15.81
CA TRP A 150 -8.83 6.32 -15.18
C TRP A 150 -8.56 5.22 -14.16
N VAL A 151 -9.45 5.07 -13.21
CA VAL A 151 -9.43 4.00 -12.23
C VAL A 151 -10.84 3.45 -12.06
N LYS A 152 -10.98 2.14 -11.99
CA LYS A 152 -12.19 1.44 -11.61
C LYS A 152 -11.93 0.65 -10.34
N VAL A 153 -12.59 1.01 -9.26
CA VAL A 153 -12.53 0.25 -8.01
C VAL A 153 -13.58 -0.86 -8.08
N GLU A 154 -13.15 -2.10 -7.86
CA GLU A 154 -14.02 -3.28 -7.92
C GLU A 154 -14.58 -3.64 -6.54
N GLY A 155 -13.83 -3.40 -5.47
CA GLY A 155 -14.29 -3.56 -4.10
C GLY A 155 -13.23 -4.14 -3.16
N TRP A 156 -13.65 -4.31 -1.91
CA TRP A 156 -12.83 -4.87 -0.85
C TRP A 156 -12.97 -6.39 -0.76
N GLU A 157 -11.86 -7.05 -0.46
CA GLU A 157 -11.80 -8.44 -0.02
C GLU A 157 -11.05 -8.54 1.30
N GLY A 158 -11.28 -9.63 2.05
CA GLY A 158 -10.78 -9.82 3.39
C GLY A 158 -9.30 -10.18 3.49
N ALA A 159 -8.85 -10.40 4.72
CA ALA A 159 -7.46 -10.69 5.04
C ALA A 159 -6.93 -11.98 4.36
N ASP A 160 -7.78 -12.99 4.10
CA ASP A 160 -7.36 -14.20 3.38
C ASP A 160 -6.98 -13.89 1.92
N ALA A 161 -7.74 -13.04 1.24
CA ALA A 161 -7.42 -12.60 -0.11
C ALA A 161 -6.12 -11.77 -0.13
N ALA A 162 -5.93 -10.89 0.86
CA ALA A 162 -4.69 -10.13 1.01
C ALA A 162 -3.48 -11.06 1.20
N ARG A 163 -3.59 -12.08 2.04
CA ARG A 163 -2.53 -13.09 2.25
C ARG A 163 -2.21 -13.86 0.97
N ALA A 164 -3.23 -14.26 0.22
CA ALA A 164 -3.04 -14.94 -1.07
C ALA A 164 -2.32 -14.03 -2.09
N ALA A 165 -2.67 -12.74 -2.15
CA ALA A 165 -2.01 -11.78 -3.03
C ALA A 165 -0.52 -11.61 -2.67
N ILE A 166 -0.18 -11.57 -1.38
CA ILE A 166 1.21 -11.47 -0.91
C ILE A 166 2.02 -12.69 -1.36
N ILE A 167 1.50 -13.91 -1.16
CA ILE A 167 2.20 -15.15 -1.56
C ILE A 167 2.40 -15.17 -3.07
N LYS A 168 1.35 -14.87 -3.86
CA LYS A 168 1.44 -14.80 -5.33
C LYS A 168 2.53 -13.83 -5.78
N ALA A 169 2.56 -12.63 -5.22
CA ALA A 169 3.53 -11.60 -5.61
C ALA A 169 4.97 -11.96 -5.17
N ALA A 170 5.15 -12.56 -3.99
CA ALA A 170 6.47 -13.02 -3.54
C ALA A 170 7.00 -14.18 -4.42
N GLU A 171 6.15 -15.12 -4.83
CA GLU A 171 6.53 -16.20 -5.75
C GLU A 171 6.84 -15.70 -7.16
N ALA A 172 6.12 -14.67 -7.63
CA ALA A 172 6.36 -14.06 -8.92
C ALA A 172 7.72 -13.35 -9.00
N TYR A 173 8.15 -12.73 -7.91
CA TYR A 173 9.46 -12.06 -7.82
C TYR A 173 10.65 -13.03 -7.90
N GLN A 174 10.48 -14.30 -7.47
CA GLN A 174 11.54 -15.32 -7.45
C GLN A 174 11.78 -15.99 -8.81
N LYS A 175 10.92 -15.76 -9.79
CA LYS A 175 11.01 -16.31 -11.15
C LYS A 175 11.79 -15.44 -12.09
#